data_39d0614062a4c9480cf0fd66d97bfdae
#
_entry.id   39d0614062a4c9480cf0fd66d97bfdae
#
_cell.length_a   1.000
_cell.length_b   1.000
_cell.length_c   1.000
_cell.angle_alpha   90.00
_cell.angle_beta   90.00
_cell.angle_gamma   90.00
#
_symmetry.space_group_name_H-M   'P 1'
#
loop_
_entity.id
_entity.type
_entity.pdbx_description
1 polymer ?
#
loop_
_entity_poly.entity_id
_entity_poly.type
_entity_poly.pdbx_seq_one_letter_code
_entity_poly.pdbx_strand_id
1 'polypeptide(L)'
;MPRSTKYIPKILSRDIYTYIANNTSLEKKQVRECFKAYGDMMVGLIESDYTPEDLTVLLPKIGTFYFHKHKGRKNGSTYKFYGKEVVAKDEKSYYRLKFKTCHQLNALIKEKTKHYEE
;
A
#
# COMPACT_ATOMS: atom_id res chain seq x y z
N MET A 1 -29.76 -18.99 -3.86
CA MET A 1 -29.10 -19.16 -2.56
C MET A 1 -28.76 -17.82 -1.97
N PRO A 2 -29.30 -17.49 -0.82
CA PRO A 2 -28.91 -16.22 -0.23
C PRO A 2 -27.41 -16.23 0.02
N ARG A 3 -26.77 -15.21 -0.45
CA ARG A 3 -25.37 -15.00 -0.21
C ARG A 3 -25.16 -14.97 1.29
N SER A 4 -24.40 -15.93 1.81
CA SER A 4 -24.10 -15.89 3.22
C SER A 4 -23.41 -14.54 3.50
N THR A 5 -24.00 -13.77 4.37
CA THR A 5 -23.37 -12.55 4.86
C THR A 5 -22.18 -12.95 5.70
N LYS A 6 -21.09 -13.36 5.05
CA LYS A 6 -19.83 -13.53 5.77
C LYS A 6 -19.43 -12.16 6.28
N TYR A 7 -19.36 -12.04 7.57
CA TYR A 7 -18.78 -10.87 8.19
C TYR A 7 -17.31 -10.80 7.75
N ILE A 8 -16.99 -9.77 6.98
CA ILE A 8 -15.62 -9.46 6.60
C ILE A 8 -15.12 -8.41 7.58
N PRO A 9 -14.20 -8.76 8.48
CA PRO A 9 -13.74 -7.79 9.45
C PRO A 9 -13.00 -6.66 8.75
N LYS A 10 -13.41 -5.44 9.06
CA LYS A 10 -12.73 -4.25 8.60
C LYS A 10 -12.10 -3.56 9.80
N ILE A 11 -10.78 -3.51 9.81
CA ILE A 11 -10.04 -2.87 10.88
C ILE A 11 -9.89 -1.39 10.59
N LEU A 12 -10.50 -0.58 11.42
CA LEU A 12 -10.46 0.87 11.27
C LEU A 12 -9.30 1.47 12.07
N SER A 13 -8.94 2.70 11.75
CA SER A 13 -7.87 3.40 12.45
C SER A 13 -8.08 3.43 13.96
N ARG A 14 -9.30 3.67 14.41
CA ARG A 14 -9.64 3.67 15.85
C ARG A 14 -9.36 2.32 16.51
N ASP A 15 -9.58 1.22 15.77
CA ASP A 15 -9.33 -0.12 16.28
C ASP A 15 -7.83 -0.38 16.45
N ILE A 16 -7.04 0.12 15.50
CA ILE A 16 -5.59 0.05 15.56
C ILE A 16 -5.06 0.84 16.76
N TYR A 17 -5.53 2.05 16.94
CA TYR A 17 -5.12 2.90 18.06
C TYR A 17 -5.46 2.26 19.40
N THR A 18 -6.66 1.69 19.51
CA THR A 18 -7.12 1.01 20.73
C THR A 18 -6.26 -0.22 21.03
N TYR A 19 -5.99 -1.04 20.03
CA TYR A 19 -5.15 -2.22 20.18
C TYR A 19 -3.74 -1.86 20.67
N ILE A 20 -3.13 -0.86 20.04
CA ILE A 20 -1.77 -0.45 20.39
C ILE A 20 -1.74 0.15 21.80
N ALA A 21 -2.72 0.98 22.15
CA ALA A 21 -2.81 1.56 23.48
C ALA A 21 -2.97 0.49 24.55
N ASN A 22 -3.78 -0.54 24.29
CA ASN A 22 -4.00 -1.64 25.24
C ASN A 22 -2.76 -2.54 25.41
N ASN A 23 -1.86 -2.54 24.45
CA ASN A 23 -0.66 -3.38 24.46
C ASN A 23 0.63 -2.62 24.70
N THR A 24 0.54 -1.35 25.03
CA THR A 24 1.68 -0.48 25.34
C THR A 24 1.34 0.39 26.55
N SER A 25 2.29 1.20 26.98
CA SER A 25 2.05 2.20 28.00
C SER A 25 1.51 3.52 27.45
N LEU A 26 1.24 3.56 26.13
CA LEU A 26 0.78 4.76 25.47
C LEU A 26 -0.74 4.91 25.56
N GLU A 27 -1.19 6.16 25.64
CA GLU A 27 -2.60 6.46 25.51
C GLU A 27 -3.04 6.48 24.05
N LYS A 28 -4.30 6.24 23.79
CA LYS A 28 -4.86 6.23 22.43
C LYS A 28 -4.54 7.51 21.66
N LYS A 29 -4.60 8.66 22.34
CA LYS A 29 -4.27 9.96 21.75
C LYS A 29 -2.81 10.01 21.28
N GLN A 30 -1.90 9.48 22.11
CA GLN A 30 -0.48 9.44 21.78
C GLN A 30 -0.20 8.53 20.57
N VAL A 31 -0.86 7.38 20.49
CA VAL A 31 -0.75 6.48 19.36
C VAL A 31 -1.19 7.18 18.07
N ARG A 32 -2.33 7.86 18.11
CA ARG A 32 -2.84 8.61 16.96
C ARG A 32 -1.85 9.68 16.51
N GLU A 33 -1.21 10.37 17.44
CA GLU A 33 -0.20 11.38 17.13
C GLU A 33 1.03 10.77 16.46
N CYS A 34 1.41 9.56 16.86
CA CYS A 34 2.51 8.84 16.22
C CYS A 34 2.21 8.53 14.75
N PHE A 35 1.02 8.02 14.45
CA PHE A 35 0.63 7.74 13.08
C PHE A 35 0.50 9.01 12.25
N LYS A 36 -0.03 10.08 12.84
CA LYS A 36 -0.09 11.37 12.17
C LYS A 36 1.30 11.88 11.81
N ALA A 37 2.25 11.78 12.74
CA ALA A 37 3.62 12.20 12.50
C ALA A 37 4.27 11.39 11.38
N TYR A 38 4.01 10.08 11.33
CA TYR A 38 4.51 9.23 10.25
C TYR A 38 3.96 9.65 8.89
N GLY A 39 2.65 9.91 8.83
CA GLY A 39 2.01 10.42 7.62
C GLY A 39 2.57 11.76 7.17
N ASP A 40 2.78 12.68 8.12
CA ASP A 40 3.37 13.99 7.83
C ASP A 40 4.80 13.84 7.31
N MET A 41 5.57 12.90 7.83
CA MET A 41 6.90 12.59 7.34
C MET A 41 6.85 12.12 5.88
N MET A 42 5.91 11.24 5.55
CA MET A 42 5.72 10.76 4.18
C MET A 42 5.42 11.90 3.20
N VAL A 43 4.52 12.81 3.62
CA VAL A 43 4.19 13.99 2.81
C VAL A 43 5.43 14.84 2.58
N GLY A 44 6.20 15.10 3.64
CA GLY A 44 7.43 15.90 3.54
C GLY A 44 8.45 15.28 2.61
N LEU A 45 8.61 13.96 2.64
CA LEU A 45 9.53 13.24 1.75
C LEU A 45 9.08 13.33 0.30
N ILE A 46 7.78 13.20 0.03
CA ILE A 46 7.24 13.29 -1.32
C ILE A 46 7.41 14.70 -1.89
N GLU A 47 7.26 15.72 -1.05
CA GLU A 47 7.43 17.13 -1.45
C GLU A 47 8.88 17.57 -1.51
N SER A 48 9.82 16.73 -1.06
CA SER A 48 11.24 17.06 -1.04
C SER A 48 11.87 17.02 -2.44
N ASP A 49 13.12 17.49 -2.52
CA ASP A 49 13.88 17.52 -3.78
C ASP A 49 14.44 16.14 -4.17
N TYR A 50 14.19 15.11 -3.37
CA TYR A 50 14.64 13.75 -3.71
C TYR A 50 13.90 13.22 -4.93
N THR A 51 14.62 12.54 -5.80
CA THR A 51 14.00 11.82 -6.91
C THR A 51 13.16 10.69 -6.34
N PRO A 52 11.91 10.51 -6.79
CA PRO A 52 11.08 9.42 -6.26
C PRO A 52 11.72 8.04 -6.32
N GLU A 53 12.55 7.79 -7.35
CA GLU A 53 13.25 6.51 -7.52
C GLU A 53 14.22 6.20 -6.36
N ASP A 54 14.74 7.24 -5.70
CA ASP A 54 15.69 7.09 -4.61
C ASP A 54 15.02 6.99 -3.24
N LEU A 55 13.69 7.15 -3.19
CA LEU A 55 12.95 7.13 -1.94
C LEU A 55 12.44 5.73 -1.62
N THR A 56 12.88 5.24 -0.48
CA THR A 56 12.39 3.99 0.10
C THR A 56 12.10 4.27 1.57
N VAL A 57 10.88 4.02 1.99
CA VAL A 57 10.45 4.29 3.37
C VAL A 57 9.98 3.01 4.02
N LEU A 58 10.63 2.62 5.10
CA LEU A 58 10.27 1.42 5.84
C LEU A 58 9.14 1.71 6.83
N LEU A 59 8.17 0.80 6.85
CA LEU A 59 7.21 0.71 7.95
C LEU A 59 7.67 -0.47 8.80
N PRO A 60 8.29 -0.21 9.96
CA PRO A 60 8.95 -1.28 10.73
C PRO A 60 8.06 -2.48 10.98
N LYS A 61 8.61 -3.68 10.75
CA LYS A 61 7.96 -4.99 10.93
C LYS A 61 6.76 -5.27 10.02
N ILE A 62 6.43 -4.36 9.11
CA ILE A 62 5.27 -4.52 8.23
C ILE A 62 5.70 -4.58 6.77
N GLY A 63 6.50 -3.62 6.33
CA GLY A 63 6.92 -3.61 4.94
C GLY A 63 7.64 -2.33 4.55
N THR A 64 7.66 -2.09 3.26
CA THR A 64 8.42 -0.99 2.67
C THR A 64 7.59 -0.27 1.62
N PHE A 65 7.53 1.05 1.71
CA PHE A 65 6.99 1.89 0.67
C PHE A 65 8.07 2.24 -0.33
N TYR A 66 7.76 2.16 -1.62
CA TYR A 66 8.68 2.53 -2.69
C TYR A 66 7.90 3.12 -3.87
N PHE A 67 8.61 3.85 -4.71
CA PHE A 67 8.02 4.45 -5.90
C PHE A 67 8.39 3.63 -7.12
N HIS A 68 7.39 3.33 -7.94
CA HIS A 68 7.58 2.62 -9.19
C HIS A 68 7.22 3.55 -10.35
N LYS A 69 8.15 3.67 -11.29
CA LYS A 69 7.94 4.48 -12.48
C LYS A 69 7.18 3.70 -13.53
N HIS A 70 6.05 4.22 -13.92
CA HIS A 70 5.28 3.70 -15.04
C HIS A 70 5.62 4.52 -16.28
N LYS A 71 6.06 3.84 -17.33
CA LYS A 71 6.29 4.50 -18.61
C LYS A 71 4.95 4.81 -19.25
N GLY A 72 4.80 6.04 -19.70
CA GLY A 72 3.66 6.44 -20.51
C GLY A 72 3.70 5.73 -21.86
N ARG A 73 2.54 5.56 -22.46
CA ARG A 73 2.43 4.98 -23.79
C ARG A 73 2.86 6.03 -24.82
N LYS A 74 3.62 5.58 -25.82
CA LYS A 74 4.01 6.47 -26.91
C LYS A 74 2.82 6.74 -27.83
N ASN A 75 2.73 7.96 -28.32
CA ASN A 75 1.72 8.33 -29.32
C ASN A 75 1.81 7.41 -30.53
N GLY A 76 0.66 6.87 -30.97
CA GLY A 76 0.58 5.96 -32.09
C GLY A 76 0.78 4.49 -31.75
N SER A 77 1.21 4.14 -30.54
CA SER A 77 1.28 2.76 -30.12
C SER A 77 -0.13 2.18 -29.93
N THR A 78 -0.32 0.91 -30.21
CA THR A 78 -1.61 0.26 -30.05
C THR A 78 -1.61 -0.62 -28.80
N TYR A 79 -2.75 -0.71 -28.16
CA TYR A 79 -2.96 -1.59 -27.03
C TYR A 79 -4.39 -2.13 -27.03
N LYS A 80 -4.62 -3.27 -26.40
CA LYS A 80 -5.95 -3.85 -26.31
C LYS A 80 -6.68 -3.35 -25.06
N PHE A 81 -7.88 -2.86 -25.27
CA PHE A 81 -8.76 -2.42 -24.20
C PHE A 81 -10.13 -3.04 -24.42
N TYR A 82 -10.57 -3.93 -23.54
CA TYR A 82 -11.78 -4.72 -23.69
C TYR A 82 -11.85 -5.46 -25.03
N GLY A 83 -10.73 -6.06 -25.44
CA GLY A 83 -10.67 -6.81 -26.69
C GLY A 83 -10.58 -5.95 -27.96
N LYS A 84 -10.65 -4.65 -27.85
CA LYS A 84 -10.53 -3.72 -28.96
C LYS A 84 -9.15 -3.12 -29.02
N GLU A 85 -8.64 -2.95 -30.22
CA GLU A 85 -7.37 -2.29 -30.45
C GLU A 85 -7.58 -0.78 -30.38
N VAL A 86 -6.84 -0.13 -29.50
CA VAL A 86 -6.94 1.30 -29.27
C VAL A 86 -5.58 1.93 -29.55
N VAL A 87 -5.60 3.08 -30.25
CA VAL A 87 -4.39 3.86 -30.49
C VAL A 87 -4.14 4.77 -29.30
N ALA A 88 -2.96 4.65 -28.70
CA ALA A 88 -2.60 5.45 -27.54
C ALA A 88 -2.31 6.89 -27.92
N LYS A 89 -2.77 7.83 -27.09
CA LYS A 89 -2.28 9.19 -27.09
C LYS A 89 -0.98 9.23 -26.30
N ASP A 90 -0.13 10.21 -26.62
CA ASP A 90 1.14 10.38 -25.90
C ASP A 90 0.88 10.61 -24.42
N GLU A 91 1.28 9.65 -23.60
CA GLU A 91 1.10 9.71 -22.14
C GLU A 91 2.45 9.96 -21.47
N LYS A 92 2.46 10.88 -20.51
CA LYS A 92 3.67 11.15 -19.72
C LYS A 92 3.92 10.01 -18.75
N SER A 93 5.19 9.71 -18.48
CA SER A 93 5.57 8.80 -17.42
C SER A 93 5.13 9.36 -16.07
N TYR A 94 4.77 8.50 -15.16
CA TYR A 94 4.35 8.89 -13.82
C TYR A 94 4.85 7.90 -12.78
N TYR A 95 4.88 8.33 -11.52
CA TYR A 95 5.28 7.48 -10.40
C TYR A 95 4.06 7.02 -9.63
N ARG A 96 4.12 5.80 -9.15
CA ARG A 96 3.11 5.22 -8.28
C ARG A 96 3.75 4.79 -6.97
N LEU A 97 3.11 5.13 -5.86
CA LEU A 97 3.53 4.61 -4.55
C LEU A 97 3.06 3.17 -4.42
N LYS A 98 4.00 2.27 -4.14
CA LYS A 98 3.72 0.86 -3.94
C LYS A 98 4.20 0.42 -2.56
N PHE A 99 3.65 -0.67 -2.08
CA PHE A 99 3.98 -1.23 -0.78
C PHE A 99 4.34 -2.69 -0.93
N LYS A 100 5.46 -3.08 -0.33
CA LYS A 100 5.92 -4.46 -0.31
C LYS A 100 5.91 -4.97 1.12
N THR A 101 5.18 -6.06 1.38
CA THR A 101 5.15 -6.69 2.70
C THR A 101 6.52 -7.24 3.08
N CYS A 102 6.82 -7.21 4.38
CA CYS A 102 8.07 -7.78 4.87
C CYS A 102 8.09 -9.31 4.69
N HIS A 103 9.27 -9.88 4.73
CA HIS A 103 9.47 -11.32 4.53
C HIS A 103 8.66 -12.18 5.51
N GLN A 104 8.61 -11.78 6.78
CA GLN A 104 7.89 -12.52 7.82
C GLN A 104 6.39 -12.60 7.52
N LEU A 105 5.77 -11.49 7.15
CA LEU A 105 4.35 -11.47 6.81
C LEU A 105 4.06 -12.25 5.54
N ASN A 106 4.94 -12.16 4.54
CA ASN A 106 4.80 -12.94 3.31
C ASN A 106 4.85 -14.43 3.58
N ALA A 107 5.75 -14.87 4.44
CA ALA A 107 5.86 -16.28 4.80
C ALA A 107 4.59 -16.78 5.48
N LEU A 108 4.04 -15.99 6.40
CA LEU A 108 2.79 -16.34 7.08
C LEU A 108 1.60 -16.41 6.12
N ILE A 109 1.53 -15.48 5.20
CA ILE A 109 0.45 -15.46 4.19
C ILE A 109 0.53 -16.69 3.29
N LYS A 110 1.73 -17.05 2.85
CA LYS A 110 1.93 -18.25 2.01
C LYS A 110 1.50 -19.51 2.71
N GLU A 111 1.86 -19.65 3.99
CA GLU A 111 1.49 -20.82 4.78
C GLU A 111 -0.02 -20.89 4.96
N LYS A 112 -0.67 -19.79 5.27
CA LYS A 112 -2.12 -19.74 5.39
C LYS A 112 -2.82 -20.10 4.08
N THR A 113 -2.28 -19.65 2.96
CA THR A 113 -2.83 -19.97 1.64
C THR A 113 -2.75 -21.47 1.35
N LYS A 114 -1.67 -22.14 1.72
CA LYS A 114 -1.54 -23.59 1.57
C LYS A 114 -2.65 -24.36 2.29
N HIS A 115 -3.03 -23.92 3.48
CA HIS A 115 -4.10 -24.56 4.25
C HIS A 115 -5.46 -24.44 3.58
N TYR A 116 -5.69 -23.40 2.82
CA TYR A 116 -6.96 -23.18 2.12
C TYR A 116 -7.05 -23.90 0.79
N GLU A 117 -5.91 -24.25 0.19
CA GLU A 117 -5.86 -24.95 -1.10
C GLU A 117 -5.89 -26.48 -0.99
N GLU A 118 -5.74 -27.00 0.21
CA GLU A 118 -5.81 -28.44 0.46
C GLU A 118 -7.27 -28.90 0.54
#